data_b8de93b6a3b2654113b864b5034f213d
#
_entry.id   b8de93b6a3b2654113b864b5034f213d
#
_cell.length_a   1.000
_cell.length_b   1.000
_cell.length_c   1.000
_cell.angle_alpha   90.00
_cell.angle_beta   90.00
_cell.angle_gamma   90.00
#
_symmetry.space_group_name_H-M   'P 1'
#
loop_
_entity.id
_entity.type
_entity.pdbx_description
1 polymer ?
#
loop_
_entity_poly.entity_id
_entity_poly.type
_entity_poly.pdbx_seq_one_letter_code
_entity_poly.pdbx_strand_id
1 'polypeptide(L)'
;MTHLLGTEELGRAEAISLLDSAAEFSQLATRKVPKLPTLRATTVVNLFFEDSTRTRLSFEAAAKKLSADVITFQGGGSSLSKGESLKDTAQTLEAMGADVVVVRHSSSGA
;
A
#
# COMPACT_ATOMS: atom_id res chain seq x y z
N MET A 1 0.87 -1.42 15.83
CA MET A 1 -0.07 -1.77 14.72
C MET A 1 0.71 -2.51 13.65
N THR A 2 0.37 -3.76 13.41
CA THR A 2 1.04 -4.59 12.40
C THR A 2 0.32 -4.54 11.06
N HIS A 3 -1.00 -4.50 11.10
CA HIS A 3 -1.85 -4.41 9.92
C HIS A 3 -2.90 -3.33 10.10
N LEU A 4 -3.23 -2.64 9.03
CA LEU A 4 -4.31 -1.67 9.00
C LEU A 4 -5.42 -2.23 8.10
N LEU A 5 -6.38 -2.92 8.70
CA LEU A 5 -7.46 -3.60 7.99
C LEU A 5 -8.75 -2.81 7.94
N GLY A 6 -8.84 -1.73 8.71
CA GLY A 6 -9.98 -0.86 8.77
C GLY A 6 -9.79 0.20 9.84
N THR A 7 -10.71 1.12 9.94
CA THR A 7 -10.63 2.20 10.92
C THR A 7 -11.33 1.86 12.25
N GLU A 8 -12.11 0.80 12.29
CA GLU A 8 -12.90 0.42 13.48
C GLU A 8 -12.02 0.08 14.68
N GLU A 9 -10.90 -0.59 14.44
CA GLU A 9 -9.97 -0.97 15.50
C GLU A 9 -8.87 0.05 15.73
N LEU A 10 -8.89 1.14 14.97
CA LEU A 10 -7.87 2.19 15.07
C LEU A 10 -8.21 3.11 16.24
N GLY A 11 -7.39 3.10 17.28
CA GLY A 11 -7.57 3.98 18.42
C GLY A 11 -7.32 5.44 18.05
N ARG A 12 -7.88 6.36 18.86
CA ARG A 12 -7.72 7.78 18.61
C ARG A 12 -6.23 8.19 18.61
N ALA A 13 -5.46 7.68 19.54
CA ALA A 13 -4.02 8.01 19.62
C ALA A 13 -3.27 7.54 18.38
N GLU A 14 -3.59 6.36 17.88
CA GLU A 14 -2.98 5.84 16.67
C GLU A 14 -3.39 6.66 15.44
N ALA A 15 -4.66 7.04 15.35
CA ALA A 15 -5.15 7.87 14.24
C ALA A 15 -4.45 9.22 14.23
N ILE A 16 -4.31 9.87 15.38
CA ILE A 16 -3.60 11.15 15.51
C ILE A 16 -2.14 10.99 15.12
N SER A 17 -1.50 9.92 15.58
CA SER A 17 -0.10 9.63 15.24
C SER A 17 0.10 9.48 13.74
N LEU A 18 -0.80 8.79 13.05
CA LEU A 18 -0.75 8.64 11.59
C LEU A 18 -0.93 9.99 10.89
N LEU A 19 -1.86 10.82 11.35
CA LEU A 19 -2.09 12.13 10.76
C LEU A 19 -0.91 13.06 10.98
N ASP A 20 -0.29 13.01 12.15
CA ASP A 20 0.91 13.80 12.46
C ASP A 20 2.07 13.39 11.57
N SER A 21 2.26 12.07 11.37
CA SER A 21 3.28 11.56 10.45
C SER A 21 3.02 12.02 9.02
N ALA A 22 1.77 12.00 8.59
CA ALA A 22 1.40 12.47 7.26
C ALA A 22 1.72 13.95 7.07
N ALA A 23 1.48 14.77 8.10
CA ALA A 23 1.81 16.19 8.05
C ALA A 23 3.33 16.41 7.91
N GLU A 24 4.13 15.66 8.65
CA GLU A 24 5.58 15.72 8.54
C GLU A 24 6.06 15.33 7.14
N PHE A 25 5.56 14.24 6.58
CA PHE A 25 5.92 13.81 5.23
C PHE A 25 5.48 14.81 4.17
N SER A 26 4.34 15.46 4.37
CA SER A 26 3.86 16.52 3.48
C SER A 26 4.83 17.68 3.42
N GLN A 27 5.38 18.09 4.56
CA GLN A 27 6.40 19.14 4.60
C GLN A 27 7.69 18.73 3.91
N LEU A 28 8.09 17.47 4.05
CA LEU A 28 9.30 16.96 3.41
C LEU A 28 9.19 16.95 1.89
N ALA A 29 7.99 16.85 1.34
CA ALA A 29 7.78 16.85 -0.11
C ALA A 29 8.19 18.16 -0.78
N THR A 30 8.32 19.26 -0.02
CA THR A 30 8.73 20.57 -0.55
C THR A 30 10.25 20.77 -0.52
N ARG A 31 11.02 19.84 -0.01
CA ARG A 31 12.48 19.94 0.08
C ARG A 31 13.14 19.64 -1.27
N LYS A 32 14.39 20.11 -1.43
CA LYS A 32 15.17 19.89 -2.65
C LYS A 32 15.41 18.41 -2.95
N VAL A 33 15.49 17.57 -1.93
CA VAL A 33 15.63 16.12 -2.08
C VAL A 33 14.38 15.48 -1.51
N PRO A 34 13.37 15.22 -2.35
CA PRO A 34 12.08 14.72 -1.87
C PRO A 34 12.05 13.23 -1.54
N LYS A 35 13.16 12.53 -1.67
CA LYS A 35 13.25 11.10 -1.33
C LYS A 35 13.89 10.88 0.03
N LEU A 36 13.30 9.95 0.79
CA LEU A 36 13.79 9.53 2.09
C LEU A 36 14.10 8.04 2.06
N PRO A 37 15.09 7.56 2.81
CA PRO A 37 15.46 6.13 2.81
C PRO A 37 14.61 5.27 3.75
N THR A 38 13.48 5.76 4.23
CA THR A 38 12.66 5.09 5.25
C THR A 38 12.30 3.66 4.91
N LEU A 39 11.94 3.39 3.67
CA LEU A 39 11.55 2.06 3.19
C LEU A 39 12.57 1.45 2.25
N ARG A 40 13.82 1.84 2.39
CA ARG A 40 14.90 1.25 1.60
C ARG A 40 14.99 -0.25 1.84
N ALA A 41 15.15 -1.02 0.78
CA ALA A 41 15.15 -2.48 0.79
C ALA A 41 13.79 -3.12 1.15
N THR A 42 12.72 -2.33 1.16
CA THR A 42 11.36 -2.80 1.39
C THR A 42 10.65 -2.90 0.04
N THR A 43 9.91 -3.98 -0.17
CA THR A 43 9.09 -4.16 -1.35
C THR A 43 7.62 -3.91 -1.00
N VAL A 44 7.01 -2.94 -1.66
CA VAL A 44 5.60 -2.60 -1.49
C VAL A 44 4.85 -3.08 -2.71
N VAL A 45 3.78 -3.84 -2.49
CA VAL A 45 2.92 -4.31 -3.56
C VAL A 45 1.56 -3.63 -3.45
N ASN A 46 1.14 -2.98 -4.52
CA ASN A 46 -0.18 -2.37 -4.61
C ASN A 46 -1.09 -3.32 -5.39
N LEU A 47 -2.07 -3.91 -4.71
CA LEU A 47 -3.05 -4.82 -5.30
C LEU A 47 -4.38 -4.07 -5.46
N PHE A 48 -4.66 -3.61 -6.66
CA PHE A 48 -5.87 -2.84 -6.93
C PHE A 48 -6.79 -3.62 -7.85
N PHE A 49 -7.94 -4.03 -7.32
CA PHE A 49 -8.95 -4.83 -8.03
C PHE A 49 -10.15 -4.00 -8.50
N GLU A 50 -10.09 -2.69 -8.30
CA GLU A 50 -11.08 -1.79 -8.87
C GLU A 50 -10.38 -0.52 -9.36
N ASP A 51 -11.01 0.17 -10.31
CA ASP A 51 -10.41 1.36 -10.91
C ASP A 51 -10.37 2.50 -9.90
N SER A 52 -9.17 2.93 -9.58
CA SER A 52 -8.93 4.10 -8.76
C SER A 52 -7.55 4.66 -9.08
N THR A 53 -7.47 5.39 -10.16
CA THR A 53 -6.21 5.94 -10.65
C THR A 53 -5.54 6.83 -9.59
N ARG A 54 -6.31 7.72 -8.98
CA ARG A 54 -5.77 8.64 -7.97
C ARG A 54 -5.17 7.90 -6.78
N THR A 55 -5.91 6.96 -6.23
CA THR A 55 -5.45 6.21 -5.05
C THR A 55 -4.23 5.36 -5.39
N ARG A 56 -4.27 4.66 -6.53
CA ARG A 56 -3.15 3.84 -6.98
C ARG A 56 -1.89 4.67 -7.16
N LEU A 57 -1.98 5.79 -7.85
CA LEU A 57 -0.83 6.67 -8.08
C LEU A 57 -0.32 7.31 -6.80
N SER A 58 -1.20 7.63 -5.85
CA SER A 58 -0.81 8.20 -4.57
C SER A 58 0.03 7.22 -3.75
N PHE A 59 -0.39 5.97 -3.66
CA PHE A 59 0.37 4.95 -2.94
C PHE A 59 1.69 4.63 -3.64
N GLU A 60 1.67 4.55 -4.97
CA GLU A 60 2.88 4.30 -5.74
C GLU A 60 3.90 5.43 -5.55
N ALA A 61 3.46 6.68 -5.66
CA ALA A 61 4.33 7.83 -5.48
C ALA A 61 4.87 7.90 -4.05
N ALA A 62 4.03 7.63 -3.05
CA ALA A 62 4.46 7.66 -1.65
C ALA A 62 5.53 6.61 -1.37
N ALA A 63 5.34 5.38 -1.86
CA ALA A 63 6.31 4.31 -1.68
C ALA A 63 7.64 4.65 -2.34
N LYS A 64 7.61 5.19 -3.55
CA LYS A 64 8.83 5.60 -4.27
C LYS A 64 9.56 6.72 -3.55
N LYS A 65 8.85 7.69 -3.00
CA LYS A 65 9.46 8.78 -2.23
C LYS A 65 10.14 8.30 -0.95
N LEU A 66 9.70 7.19 -0.42
CA LEU A 66 10.32 6.56 0.76
C LEU A 66 11.38 5.52 0.37
N SER A 67 11.74 5.48 -0.89
CA SER A 67 12.79 4.61 -1.47
C SER A 67 12.46 3.11 -1.46
N ALA A 68 11.18 2.76 -1.41
CA ALA A 68 10.74 1.38 -1.54
C ALA A 68 10.79 0.93 -3.00
N ASP A 69 10.94 -0.37 -3.20
CA ASP A 69 10.64 -0.99 -4.48
C ASP A 69 9.14 -1.19 -4.59
N VAL A 70 8.56 -0.86 -5.73
CA VAL A 70 7.11 -0.88 -5.91
C VAL A 70 6.71 -1.81 -7.03
N ILE A 71 5.78 -2.69 -6.74
CA ILE A 71 5.13 -3.53 -7.74
C ILE A 71 3.64 -3.19 -7.71
N THR A 72 3.10 -2.73 -8.82
CA THR A 72 1.67 -2.43 -8.92
C THR A 72 0.98 -3.49 -9.75
N PHE A 73 -0.01 -4.14 -9.15
CA PHE A 73 -0.87 -5.10 -9.80
C PHE A 73 -2.25 -4.47 -9.96
N GLN A 74 -2.69 -4.35 -11.19
CA GLN A 74 -4.01 -3.83 -11.50
C GLN A 74 -4.79 -4.95 -12.18
N GLY A 75 -5.51 -5.71 -11.37
CA GLY A 75 -6.15 -6.89 -11.86
C GLY A 75 -7.65 -6.72 -12.01
N GLY A 76 -8.09 -6.41 -13.19
CA GLY A 76 -9.51 -6.51 -13.49
C GLY A 76 -9.96 -7.93 -13.64
N GLY A 77 -9.15 -8.92 -13.49
CA GLY A 77 -9.63 -10.23 -13.63
C GLY A 77 -8.72 -11.28 -14.25
N SER A 78 -7.44 -11.06 -14.27
CA SER A 78 -6.57 -12.08 -14.83
C SER A 78 -6.45 -13.29 -13.91
N SER A 79 -5.93 -13.14 -12.72
CA SER A 79 -5.74 -14.26 -11.80
C SER A 79 -7.05 -14.77 -11.21
N LEU A 80 -7.91 -13.84 -10.77
CA LEU A 80 -9.19 -14.22 -10.16
C LEU A 80 -10.14 -14.87 -11.13
N SER A 81 -10.13 -14.44 -12.40
CA SER A 81 -10.95 -15.05 -13.43
C SER A 81 -10.48 -16.46 -13.81
N LYS A 82 -9.25 -16.81 -13.43
CA LYS A 82 -8.72 -18.16 -13.61
C LYS A 82 -8.91 -19.04 -12.38
N GLY A 83 -9.73 -18.59 -11.42
CA GLY A 83 -10.01 -19.36 -10.22
C GLY A 83 -9.04 -19.12 -9.07
N GLU A 84 -8.08 -18.24 -9.23
CA GLU A 84 -7.17 -17.89 -8.15
C GLU A 84 -7.86 -16.97 -7.16
N SER A 85 -7.80 -17.28 -5.87
CA SER A 85 -8.36 -16.45 -4.82
C SER A 85 -7.43 -15.29 -4.46
N LEU A 86 -8.00 -14.25 -3.85
CA LEU A 86 -7.20 -13.14 -3.33
C LEU A 86 -6.17 -13.64 -2.30
N LYS A 87 -6.56 -14.62 -1.48
CA LYS A 87 -5.65 -15.24 -0.51
C LYS A 87 -4.46 -15.90 -1.20
N ASP A 88 -4.70 -16.65 -2.27
CA ASP A 88 -3.64 -17.30 -3.02
C ASP A 88 -2.70 -16.29 -3.65
N THR A 89 -3.25 -15.22 -4.22
CA THR A 89 -2.45 -14.13 -4.78
C THR A 89 -1.57 -13.50 -3.71
N ALA A 90 -2.13 -13.19 -2.54
CA ALA A 90 -1.39 -12.58 -1.45
C ALA A 90 -0.27 -13.50 -0.95
N GLN A 91 -0.54 -14.80 -0.83
CA GLN A 91 0.48 -15.77 -0.41
C GLN A 91 1.61 -15.89 -1.43
N THR A 92 1.28 -15.83 -2.71
CA THR A 92 2.28 -15.85 -3.78
C THR A 92 3.20 -14.63 -3.68
N LEU A 93 2.62 -13.45 -3.47
CA LEU A 93 3.39 -12.21 -3.34
C LEU A 93 4.27 -12.22 -2.08
N GLU A 94 3.77 -12.76 -0.98
CA GLU A 94 4.57 -12.93 0.24
C GLU A 94 5.78 -13.82 -0.02
N ALA A 95 5.58 -14.94 -0.70
CA ALA A 95 6.64 -15.85 -1.07
C ALA A 95 7.67 -15.21 -2.01
N MET A 96 7.26 -14.23 -2.81
CA MET A 96 8.14 -13.48 -3.71
C MET A 96 8.87 -12.33 -3.02
N GLY A 97 8.67 -12.13 -1.73
CA GLY A 97 9.38 -11.14 -0.95
C GLY A 97 8.67 -9.82 -0.71
N ALA A 98 7.34 -9.79 -0.87
CA ALA A 98 6.59 -8.59 -0.54
C ALA A 98 6.60 -8.34 0.97
N ASP A 99 6.99 -7.14 1.38
CA ASP A 99 7.02 -6.74 2.79
C ASP A 99 5.75 -6.02 3.20
N VAL A 100 5.15 -5.27 2.29
CA VAL A 100 3.92 -4.50 2.51
C VAL A 100 2.99 -4.72 1.34
N VAL A 101 1.72 -4.93 1.63
CA VAL A 101 0.69 -5.07 0.60
C VAL A 101 -0.41 -4.06 0.87
N VAL A 102 -0.73 -3.24 -0.14
CA VAL A 102 -1.86 -2.32 -0.12
C VAL A 102 -2.94 -2.90 -1.03
N VAL A 103 -4.10 -3.14 -0.47
CA VAL A 103 -5.19 -3.80 -1.20
C VAL A 103 -6.39 -2.87 -1.32
N ARG A 104 -6.92 -2.74 -2.54
CA ARG A 104 -8.21 -2.12 -2.78
C ARG A 104 -9.10 -3.09 -3.53
N HIS A 105 -10.24 -3.42 -2.94
CA HIS A 105 -11.17 -4.39 -3.48
C HIS A 105 -12.59 -3.93 -3.25
N SER A 106 -13.50 -4.27 -4.17
CA SER A 106 -14.90 -3.88 -4.07
C SER A 106 -15.66 -4.67 -3.00
N SER A 107 -15.18 -5.85 -2.63
CA SER A 107 -15.84 -6.69 -1.63
C SER A 107 -15.36 -6.38 -0.23
N SER A 108 -16.29 -6.21 0.69
CA SER A 108 -16.00 -6.07 2.11
C SER A 108 -15.39 -7.37 2.64
N GLY A 109 -14.34 -7.25 3.44
CA GLY A 109 -13.69 -8.41 4.03
C GLY A 109 -12.75 -9.17 3.09
N ALA A 110 -12.43 -8.61 1.94
CA ALA A 110 -11.48 -9.23 1.02
C ALA A 110 -10.03 -9.33 1.60
#